data_17fa04c2cadf4390ae588850e61368c9
#
_entry.id   17fa04c2cadf4390ae588850e61368c9
#
_cell.length_a   1.000
_cell.length_b   1.000
_cell.length_c   1.000
_cell.angle_alpha   90.00
_cell.angle_beta   90.00
_cell.angle_gamma   90.00
#
_symmetry.space_group_name_H-M   'P 1'
#
loop_
_entity.id
_entity.type
_entity.pdbx_description
1 polymer ?
#
loop_
_entity_poly.entity_id
_entity_poly.type
_entity_poly.pdbx_seq_one_letter_code
_entity_poly.pdbx_strand_id
1 'polypeptide(L)'
;MANTITLAKKYAALLDEAYKENARTAVLESDASLAREGANANEIVIPKLTMDGLADYSRSSGYVAGDVSLSWQTVQFNYERGRMFSVDAMDNEESQSIAFGSLAGEFVRTKAVPELDAFRFASFAGTTGIGSASAALSTGADAVAAVRTAVSALDAAEVPSEDRVLFITPVLKGLIDDMDTTKSRAVLASFDKIVTVPQSRFYTKIKLNDGTTSVSYTHLRAHETL
;
A
#
# COMPACT_ATOMS: atom_id res chain seq x y z
N MET A 1 -7.13 31.80 9.70
CA MET A 1 -5.80 31.70 10.34
C MET A 1 -4.81 32.38 9.41
N ALA A 2 -3.96 33.27 9.93
CA ALA A 2 -2.92 33.90 9.14
C ALA A 2 -1.85 32.88 8.78
N ASN A 3 -1.42 32.86 7.54
CA ASN A 3 -0.26 32.06 7.11
C ASN A 3 1.01 32.71 7.69
N THR A 4 1.87 31.92 8.27
CA THR A 4 3.19 32.38 8.70
C THR A 4 4.20 31.95 7.64
N ILE A 5 4.56 32.87 6.75
CA ILE A 5 5.58 32.64 5.72
C ILE A 5 6.83 33.42 6.12
N THR A 6 7.91 32.70 6.31
CA THR A 6 9.21 33.33 6.57
C THR A 6 9.83 33.77 5.26
N LEU A 7 10.15 35.05 5.15
CA LEU A 7 10.81 35.61 3.97
C LEU A 7 12.14 34.91 3.73
N ALA A 8 12.40 34.52 2.49
CA ALA A 8 13.62 33.81 2.11
C ALA A 8 14.82 34.77 2.23
N LYS A 9 15.78 34.44 3.08
CA LYS A 9 17.11 35.06 3.02
C LYS A 9 17.81 34.61 1.76
N LYS A 10 18.51 35.52 1.09
CA LYS A 10 19.12 35.40 -0.26
C LYS A 10 19.93 34.12 -0.56
N TYR A 11 20.13 33.27 0.43
CA TYR A 11 20.86 31.99 0.35
C TYR A 11 20.31 30.94 1.33
N ALA A 12 19.04 31.06 1.77
CA ALA A 12 18.43 29.94 2.43
C ALA A 12 18.33 28.82 1.39
N ALA A 13 19.19 27.86 1.55
CA ALA A 13 19.25 26.73 0.65
C ALA A 13 17.87 26.11 0.61
N LEU A 14 17.38 25.80 -0.58
CA LEU A 14 16.24 24.94 -0.88
C LEU A 14 16.42 23.52 -0.30
N LEU A 15 17.26 23.39 0.73
CA LEU A 15 17.89 22.16 1.20
C LEU A 15 17.05 21.39 2.21
N ASP A 16 15.97 21.94 2.71
CA ASP A 16 15.12 21.23 3.68
C ASP A 16 13.82 20.71 3.05
N GLU A 17 13.80 20.58 1.73
CA GLU A 17 12.76 19.80 1.09
C GLU A 17 12.92 18.34 1.53
N ALA A 18 12.13 17.93 2.51
CA ALA A 18 12.15 16.56 2.99
C ALA A 18 11.70 15.62 1.87
N TYR A 19 12.66 15.03 1.18
CA TYR A 19 12.40 14.04 0.14
C TYR A 19 11.72 12.82 0.76
N LYS A 20 10.40 12.79 0.67
CA LYS A 20 9.66 11.55 0.89
C LYS A 20 9.67 10.75 -0.39
N GLU A 21 10.02 9.50 -0.28
CA GLU A 21 9.97 8.59 -1.43
C GLU A 21 8.55 8.47 -1.99
N ASN A 22 8.46 8.17 -3.27
CA ASN A 22 7.18 7.91 -3.94
C ASN A 22 6.37 6.79 -3.25
N ALA A 23 5.10 6.67 -3.60
CA ALA A 23 4.22 5.66 -3.06
C ALA A 23 4.81 4.25 -3.22
N ARG A 24 4.97 3.54 -2.11
CA ARG A 24 5.50 2.17 -2.09
C ARG A 24 4.45 1.17 -2.55
N THR A 25 3.18 1.51 -2.38
CA THR A 25 2.05 0.69 -2.82
C THR A 25 1.73 0.82 -4.29
N ALA A 26 2.39 1.73 -5.04
CA ALA A 26 2.18 1.89 -6.48
C ALA A 26 2.44 0.60 -7.28
N VAL A 27 3.30 -0.28 -6.78
CA VAL A 27 3.57 -1.59 -7.41
C VAL A 27 2.33 -2.51 -7.45
N LEU A 28 1.33 -2.25 -6.61
CA LEU A 28 0.06 -3.01 -6.57
C LEU A 28 -1.03 -2.41 -7.46
N GLU A 29 -0.74 -1.30 -8.13
CA GLU A 29 -1.69 -0.71 -9.07
C GLU A 29 -1.75 -1.58 -10.31
N SER A 30 -2.91 -2.20 -10.53
CA SER A 30 -3.20 -3.04 -11.69
C SER A 30 -3.97 -2.28 -12.75
N ASP A 31 -4.03 -2.84 -13.96
CA ASP A 31 -4.86 -2.32 -15.03
C ASP A 31 -6.35 -2.41 -14.64
N ALA A 32 -7.00 -1.26 -14.60
CA ALA A 32 -8.41 -1.14 -14.28
C ALA A 32 -9.34 -1.39 -15.49
N SER A 33 -8.84 -2.00 -16.56
CA SER A 33 -9.60 -2.19 -17.83
C SER A 33 -10.92 -2.92 -17.67
N LEU A 34 -11.03 -3.81 -16.65
CA LEU A 34 -12.25 -4.54 -16.34
C LEU A 34 -13.17 -3.82 -15.34
N ALA A 35 -12.69 -2.79 -14.66
CA ALA A 35 -13.48 -2.00 -13.74
C ALA A 35 -14.32 -0.97 -14.52
N ARG A 36 -15.58 -0.80 -14.15
CA ARG A 36 -16.49 0.19 -14.73
C ARG A 36 -16.91 1.19 -13.66
N GLU A 37 -17.27 2.38 -14.08
CA GLU A 37 -17.88 3.36 -13.20
C GLU A 37 -19.20 2.82 -12.65
N GLY A 38 -19.43 3.01 -11.35
CA GLY A 38 -20.69 2.67 -10.69
C GLY A 38 -21.80 3.67 -10.99
N ALA A 39 -22.94 3.47 -10.37
CA ALA A 39 -24.07 4.39 -10.46
C ALA A 39 -23.78 5.72 -9.74
N ASN A 40 -22.91 5.72 -8.74
CA ASN A 40 -22.49 6.87 -7.98
C ASN A 40 -21.00 7.19 -8.23
N ALA A 41 -20.61 8.44 -8.08
CA ALA A 41 -19.24 8.91 -8.37
C ALA A 41 -18.13 8.27 -7.48
N ASN A 42 -18.51 7.67 -6.36
CA ASN A 42 -17.60 7.02 -5.42
C ASN A 42 -17.65 5.48 -5.47
N GLU A 43 -18.14 4.93 -6.56
CA GLU A 43 -18.32 3.49 -6.75
C GLU A 43 -17.60 3.00 -8.00
N ILE A 44 -17.00 1.82 -7.90
CA ILE A 44 -16.56 1.04 -9.05
C ILE A 44 -17.27 -0.31 -9.06
N VAL A 45 -17.48 -0.83 -10.26
CA VAL A 45 -18.15 -2.11 -10.46
C VAL A 45 -17.17 -3.07 -11.12
N ILE A 46 -16.98 -4.22 -10.47
CA ILE A 46 -16.02 -5.24 -10.90
C ILE A 46 -16.80 -6.52 -11.28
N PRO A 47 -16.53 -7.13 -12.45
CA PRO A 47 -17.17 -8.38 -12.83
C PRO A 47 -16.61 -9.54 -12.01
N LYS A 48 -17.52 -10.43 -11.58
CA LYS A 48 -17.17 -11.68 -10.91
C LYS A 48 -17.79 -12.83 -11.68
N LEU A 49 -16.95 -13.68 -12.27
CA LEU A 49 -17.34 -14.87 -12.97
C LEU A 49 -17.24 -16.07 -12.02
N THR A 50 -18.30 -16.87 -11.96
CA THR A 50 -18.31 -18.16 -11.28
C THR A 50 -18.78 -19.24 -12.23
N MET A 51 -18.22 -20.43 -12.15
CA MET A 51 -18.58 -21.56 -13.00
C MET A 51 -18.50 -22.87 -12.20
N ASP A 52 -19.28 -23.85 -12.62
CA ASP A 52 -19.25 -25.18 -12.04
C ASP A 52 -17.93 -25.88 -12.37
N GLY A 53 -17.52 -26.77 -11.49
CA GLY A 53 -16.37 -27.65 -11.68
C GLY A 53 -16.65 -28.81 -12.65
N LEU A 54 -15.66 -29.69 -12.79
CA LEU A 54 -15.82 -30.89 -13.62
C LEU A 54 -16.83 -31.85 -12.98
N ALA A 55 -17.62 -32.49 -13.84
CA ALA A 55 -18.55 -33.55 -13.46
C ALA A 55 -18.16 -34.86 -14.13
N ASP A 56 -18.66 -35.99 -13.61
CA ASP A 56 -18.41 -37.29 -14.17
C ASP A 56 -19.02 -37.47 -15.57
N TYR A 57 -18.22 -37.92 -16.48
CA TYR A 57 -18.68 -38.25 -17.83
C TYR A 57 -19.26 -39.67 -17.88
N SER A 58 -20.43 -39.82 -18.46
CA SER A 58 -21.05 -41.13 -18.72
C SER A 58 -21.18 -41.40 -20.22
N ARG A 59 -20.76 -42.59 -20.67
CA ARG A 59 -20.92 -42.99 -22.08
C ARG A 59 -22.40 -43.06 -22.53
N SER A 60 -23.30 -43.28 -21.59
CA SER A 60 -24.75 -43.42 -21.91
C SER A 60 -25.49 -42.11 -21.87
N SER A 61 -25.12 -41.19 -20.97
CA SER A 61 -25.82 -39.90 -20.77
C SER A 61 -24.99 -38.68 -21.23
N GLY A 62 -23.71 -38.86 -21.63
CA GLY A 62 -22.87 -37.77 -22.10
C GLY A 62 -22.28 -36.89 -20.98
N TYR A 63 -22.11 -35.63 -21.28
CA TYR A 63 -21.63 -34.60 -20.35
C TYR A 63 -22.80 -34.05 -19.51
N VAL A 64 -22.52 -33.78 -18.24
CA VAL A 64 -23.44 -33.05 -17.36
C VAL A 64 -23.37 -31.56 -17.74
N ALA A 65 -24.51 -30.91 -17.87
CA ALA A 65 -24.56 -29.47 -18.12
C ALA A 65 -24.07 -28.71 -16.88
N GLY A 66 -23.13 -27.82 -17.08
CA GLY A 66 -22.63 -26.91 -16.03
C GLY A 66 -23.24 -25.51 -16.15
N ASP A 67 -23.22 -24.79 -15.04
CA ASP A 67 -23.74 -23.43 -14.96
C ASP A 67 -22.61 -22.40 -14.90
N VAL A 68 -22.80 -21.26 -15.56
CA VAL A 68 -21.87 -20.12 -15.56
C VAL A 68 -22.63 -18.88 -15.12
N SER A 69 -22.18 -18.22 -14.07
CA SER A 69 -22.79 -17.01 -13.57
C SER A 69 -21.82 -15.84 -13.63
N LEU A 70 -22.22 -14.75 -14.25
CA LEU A 70 -21.53 -13.46 -14.26
C LEU A 70 -22.30 -12.49 -13.36
N SER A 71 -21.69 -12.07 -12.28
CA SER A 71 -22.23 -11.08 -11.37
C SER A 71 -21.35 -9.83 -11.33
N TRP A 72 -21.92 -8.69 -10.96
CA TRP A 72 -21.21 -7.44 -10.82
C TRP A 72 -21.16 -7.06 -9.35
N GLN A 73 -19.96 -6.92 -8.82
CA GLN A 73 -19.75 -6.49 -7.44
C GLN A 73 -19.44 -5.00 -7.41
N THR A 74 -20.27 -4.23 -6.70
CA THR A 74 -20.02 -2.81 -6.45
C THR A 74 -19.10 -2.64 -5.27
N VAL A 75 -18.01 -1.89 -5.45
CA VAL A 75 -17.06 -1.52 -4.41
C VAL A 75 -17.11 -0.01 -4.23
N GLN A 76 -17.30 0.43 -2.98
CA GLN A 76 -17.33 1.85 -2.64
C GLN A 76 -15.96 2.34 -2.20
N PHE A 77 -15.59 3.53 -2.67
CA PHE A 77 -14.42 4.24 -2.16
C PHE A 77 -14.75 4.87 -0.82
N ASN A 78 -13.97 4.55 0.18
CA ASN A 78 -14.14 5.03 1.56
C ASN A 78 -13.01 5.95 2.03
N TYR A 79 -12.12 6.35 1.11
CA TYR A 79 -11.02 7.25 1.37
C TYR A 79 -11.16 8.49 0.50
N GLU A 80 -11.57 9.59 1.12
CA GLU A 80 -11.70 10.91 0.49
C GLU A 80 -11.12 11.95 1.44
N ARG A 81 -9.96 12.49 1.09
CA ARG A 81 -9.27 13.47 1.93
C ARG A 81 -8.63 14.55 1.09
N GLY A 82 -8.68 15.76 1.59
CA GLY A 82 -8.10 16.92 0.94
C GLY A 82 -7.73 18.01 1.93
N ARG A 83 -6.92 18.97 1.50
CA ARG A 83 -6.62 20.17 2.24
C ARG A 83 -6.49 21.34 1.28
N MET A 84 -7.07 22.46 1.63
CA MET A 84 -6.94 23.70 0.87
C MET A 84 -5.86 24.57 1.51
N PHE A 85 -4.96 25.05 0.68
CA PHE A 85 -3.97 26.05 1.03
C PHE A 85 -4.21 27.31 0.21
N SER A 86 -4.07 28.47 0.83
CA SER A 86 -4.07 29.76 0.15
C SER A 86 -2.77 30.48 0.48
N VAL A 87 -2.10 31.01 -0.52
CA VAL A 87 -0.91 31.84 -0.38
C VAL A 87 -1.28 33.22 -0.91
N ASP A 88 -1.04 34.25 -0.11
CA ASP A 88 -1.27 35.63 -0.54
C ASP A 88 -0.35 35.98 -1.71
N ALA A 89 -0.85 36.78 -2.65
CA ALA A 89 -0.08 37.14 -3.84
C ALA A 89 1.18 37.96 -3.50
N MET A 90 1.11 38.84 -2.52
CA MET A 90 2.27 39.62 -2.06
C MET A 90 3.30 38.72 -1.39
N ASP A 91 2.88 37.83 -0.49
CA ASP A 91 3.76 36.86 0.17
C ASP A 91 4.46 35.94 -0.86
N ASN A 92 3.75 35.55 -1.92
CA ASN A 92 4.33 34.75 -2.99
C ASN A 92 5.37 35.54 -3.78
N GLU A 93 5.13 36.80 -4.10
CA GLU A 93 6.09 37.67 -4.79
C GLU A 93 7.33 37.95 -3.94
N GLU A 94 7.16 38.25 -2.66
CA GLU A 94 8.25 38.45 -1.71
C GLU A 94 9.10 37.19 -1.47
N SER A 95 8.50 36.03 -1.58
CA SER A 95 9.20 34.72 -1.53
C SER A 95 9.77 34.27 -2.89
N GLN A 96 9.75 35.14 -3.91
CA GLN A 96 10.22 34.84 -5.27
C GLN A 96 9.45 33.67 -5.94
N SER A 97 8.15 33.56 -5.66
CA SER A 97 7.26 32.49 -6.16
C SER A 97 7.62 31.05 -5.68
N ILE A 98 8.56 30.92 -4.76
CA ILE A 98 8.97 29.60 -4.22
C ILE A 98 7.86 29.03 -3.34
N ALA A 99 7.18 29.87 -2.55
CA ALA A 99 6.15 29.44 -1.62
C ALA A 99 5.00 28.70 -2.33
N PHE A 100 4.52 29.22 -3.44
CA PHE A 100 3.46 28.57 -4.22
C PHE A 100 3.99 27.44 -5.12
N GLY A 101 5.12 27.66 -5.78
CA GLY A 101 5.67 26.69 -6.75
C GLY A 101 6.05 25.35 -6.14
N SER A 102 6.59 25.35 -4.91
CA SER A 102 6.98 24.10 -4.23
C SER A 102 5.88 23.47 -3.39
N LEU A 103 4.89 24.27 -2.95
CA LEU A 103 3.86 23.86 -1.98
C LEU A 103 3.11 22.59 -2.38
N ALA A 104 2.61 22.52 -3.62
CA ALA A 104 1.81 21.38 -4.07
C ALA A 104 2.66 20.10 -4.16
N GLY A 105 3.83 20.18 -4.74
CA GLY A 105 4.75 19.04 -4.88
C GLY A 105 5.22 18.51 -3.53
N GLU A 106 5.61 19.44 -2.64
CA GLU A 106 6.06 19.10 -1.28
C GLU A 106 4.92 18.48 -0.45
N PHE A 107 3.70 19.03 -0.53
CA PHE A 107 2.54 18.47 0.16
C PHE A 107 2.24 17.04 -0.31
N VAL A 108 2.25 16.79 -1.60
CA VAL A 108 2.01 15.44 -2.16
C VAL A 108 3.07 14.47 -1.65
N ARG A 109 4.37 14.82 -1.78
CA ARG A 109 5.46 13.93 -1.39
C ARG A 109 5.55 13.68 0.12
N THR A 110 5.31 14.70 0.95
CA THR A 110 5.56 14.62 2.39
C THR A 110 4.33 14.27 3.22
N LYS A 111 3.13 14.49 2.69
CA LYS A 111 1.87 14.29 3.43
C LYS A 111 0.93 13.30 2.73
N ALA A 112 0.55 13.55 1.48
CA ALA A 112 -0.45 12.73 0.80
C ALA A 112 0.04 11.30 0.53
N VAL A 113 1.22 11.14 -0.06
CA VAL A 113 1.78 9.82 -0.38
C VAL A 113 2.03 8.95 0.86
N PRO A 114 2.67 9.44 1.95
CA PRO A 114 2.84 8.63 3.16
C PRO A 114 1.52 8.24 3.83
N GLU A 115 0.52 9.12 3.83
CA GLU A 115 -0.80 8.81 4.37
C GLU A 115 -1.51 7.75 3.53
N LEU A 116 -1.46 7.86 2.20
CA LEU A 116 -2.07 6.89 1.29
C LEU A 116 -1.45 5.50 1.45
N ASP A 117 -0.12 5.41 1.51
CA ASP A 117 0.56 4.13 1.75
C ASP A 117 0.15 3.52 3.10
N ALA A 118 0.17 4.32 4.17
CA ALA A 118 -0.20 3.85 5.50
C ALA A 118 -1.67 3.40 5.56
N PHE A 119 -2.57 4.11 4.87
CA PHE A 119 -3.97 3.72 4.75
C PHE A 119 -4.13 2.41 3.99
N ARG A 120 -3.45 2.24 2.84
CA ARG A 120 -3.51 1.02 2.03
C ARG A 120 -3.00 -0.19 2.83
N PHE A 121 -1.84 -0.10 3.48
CA PHE A 121 -1.30 -1.20 4.29
C PHE A 121 -2.22 -1.57 5.47
N ALA A 122 -2.75 -0.57 6.18
CA ALA A 122 -3.70 -0.82 7.26
C ALA A 122 -5.01 -1.45 6.75
N SER A 123 -5.49 -1.05 5.58
CA SER A 123 -6.67 -1.63 4.94
C SER A 123 -6.43 -3.08 4.54
N PHE A 124 -5.28 -3.40 3.94
CA PHE A 124 -4.93 -4.78 3.59
C PHE A 124 -4.86 -5.66 4.83
N ALA A 125 -4.16 -5.20 5.88
CA ALA A 125 -4.05 -5.96 7.12
C ALA A 125 -5.40 -6.13 7.86
N GLY A 126 -6.34 -5.21 7.69
CA GLY A 126 -7.67 -5.24 8.30
C GLY A 126 -8.74 -5.97 7.49
N THR A 127 -8.43 -6.40 6.27
CA THR A 127 -9.42 -7.07 5.40
C THR A 127 -9.66 -8.50 5.83
N THR A 128 -10.92 -8.86 6.01
CA THR A 128 -11.32 -10.23 6.36
C THR A 128 -10.96 -11.20 5.23
N GLY A 129 -10.37 -12.32 5.57
CA GLY A 129 -9.96 -13.37 4.63
C GLY A 129 -8.49 -13.27 4.20
N ILE A 130 -7.80 -12.19 4.55
CA ILE A 130 -6.33 -12.14 4.41
C ILE A 130 -5.68 -12.83 5.60
N GLY A 131 -4.80 -13.80 5.32
CA GLY A 131 -4.05 -14.50 6.35
C GLY A 131 -3.14 -13.54 7.12
N SER A 132 -3.11 -13.67 8.45
CA SER A 132 -2.23 -12.87 9.31
C SER A 132 -1.53 -13.75 10.33
N ALA A 133 -0.28 -13.40 10.64
CA ALA A 133 0.50 -14.02 11.70
C ALA A 133 1.18 -12.95 12.54
N SER A 134 1.35 -13.21 13.83
CA SER A 134 2.06 -12.32 14.74
C SER A 134 3.29 -13.06 15.29
N ALA A 135 4.46 -12.46 15.13
CA ALA A 135 5.71 -13.02 15.64
C ALA A 135 6.66 -11.88 16.04
N ALA A 136 7.51 -12.16 17.03
CA ALA A 136 8.64 -11.30 17.34
C ALA A 136 9.80 -11.62 16.39
N LEU A 137 10.21 -10.67 15.57
CA LEU A 137 11.26 -10.84 14.57
C LEU A 137 12.54 -10.10 15.03
N SER A 138 13.25 -10.74 15.94
CA SER A 138 14.46 -10.15 16.52
C SER A 138 15.75 -10.53 15.80
N THR A 139 15.72 -11.62 15.04
CA THR A 139 16.88 -12.13 14.30
C THR A 139 16.57 -12.34 12.82
N GLY A 140 17.62 -12.38 11.99
CA GLY A 140 17.46 -12.72 10.57
C GLY A 140 16.86 -14.12 10.35
N ALA A 141 17.13 -15.06 11.25
CA ALA A 141 16.56 -16.41 11.21
C ALA A 141 15.04 -16.39 11.43
N ASP A 142 14.57 -15.59 12.38
CA ASP A 142 13.14 -15.41 12.65
C ASP A 142 12.44 -14.79 11.44
N ALA A 143 13.04 -13.75 10.84
CA ALA A 143 12.52 -13.08 9.67
C ALA A 143 12.43 -14.04 8.47
N VAL A 144 13.49 -14.82 8.18
CA VAL A 144 13.48 -15.83 7.12
C VAL A 144 12.42 -16.90 7.36
N ALA A 145 12.27 -17.36 8.61
CA ALA A 145 11.26 -18.36 8.96
C ALA A 145 9.84 -17.82 8.75
N ALA A 146 9.58 -16.58 9.16
CA ALA A 146 8.29 -15.94 8.99
C ALA A 146 7.92 -15.76 7.50
N VAL A 147 8.84 -15.24 6.68
CA VAL A 147 8.62 -15.11 5.24
C VAL A 147 8.40 -16.47 4.59
N ARG A 148 9.15 -17.50 4.97
CA ARG A 148 8.96 -18.86 4.47
C ARG A 148 7.57 -19.41 4.83
N THR A 149 7.11 -19.17 6.06
CA THR A 149 5.77 -19.58 6.48
C THR A 149 4.70 -18.91 5.63
N ALA A 150 4.85 -17.61 5.34
CA ALA A 150 3.93 -16.89 4.47
C ALA A 150 3.93 -17.45 3.03
N VAL A 151 5.11 -17.72 2.45
CA VAL A 151 5.22 -18.34 1.11
C VAL A 151 4.54 -19.71 1.11
N SER A 152 4.81 -20.55 2.11
CA SER A 152 4.19 -21.88 2.21
C SER A 152 2.67 -21.81 2.34
N ALA A 153 2.14 -20.79 3.01
CA ALA A 153 0.69 -20.58 3.12
C ALA A 153 0.06 -20.19 1.77
N LEU A 154 0.76 -19.35 0.98
CA LEU A 154 0.33 -18.99 -0.37
C LEU A 154 0.36 -20.21 -1.31
N ASP A 155 1.41 -21.02 -1.21
CA ASP A 155 1.55 -22.25 -2.02
C ASP A 155 0.47 -23.27 -1.65
N ALA A 156 0.17 -23.44 -0.37
CA ALA A 156 -0.91 -24.32 0.09
C ALA A 156 -2.31 -23.84 -0.32
N ALA A 157 -2.46 -22.53 -0.54
CA ALA A 157 -3.69 -21.94 -1.06
C ALA A 157 -3.72 -21.88 -2.61
N GLU A 158 -2.77 -22.53 -3.28
CA GLU A 158 -2.64 -22.60 -4.76
C GLU A 158 -2.56 -21.20 -5.41
N VAL A 159 -2.01 -20.21 -4.70
CA VAL A 159 -1.79 -18.87 -5.26
C VAL A 159 -0.62 -18.94 -6.25
N PRO A 160 -0.76 -18.39 -7.48
CA PRO A 160 0.33 -18.38 -8.46
C PRO A 160 1.63 -17.83 -7.88
N SER A 161 2.76 -18.41 -8.29
CA SER A 161 4.08 -17.95 -7.84
C SER A 161 4.56 -16.69 -8.57
N GLU A 162 3.93 -16.37 -9.68
CA GLU A 162 4.23 -15.20 -10.51
C GLU A 162 3.66 -13.92 -9.87
N ASP A 163 4.35 -12.80 -10.10
CA ASP A 163 3.98 -11.46 -9.63
C ASP A 163 3.84 -11.32 -8.10
N ARG A 164 4.44 -12.20 -7.32
CA ARG A 164 4.48 -12.07 -5.86
C ARG A 164 5.37 -10.90 -5.44
N VAL A 165 4.82 -10.03 -4.61
CA VAL A 165 5.53 -8.85 -4.07
C VAL A 165 5.72 -8.99 -2.57
N LEU A 166 6.94 -8.81 -2.10
CA LEU A 166 7.26 -8.75 -0.67
C LEU A 166 7.42 -7.29 -0.23
N PHE A 167 6.58 -6.85 0.69
CA PHE A 167 6.79 -5.60 1.42
C PHE A 167 7.49 -5.90 2.74
N ILE A 168 8.61 -5.25 2.98
CA ILE A 168 9.43 -5.51 4.16
C ILE A 168 10.02 -4.21 4.70
N THR A 169 10.23 -4.12 6.01
CA THR A 169 10.93 -2.95 6.57
C THR A 169 12.43 -3.03 6.28
N PRO A 170 13.13 -1.87 6.15
CA PRO A 170 14.56 -1.85 5.88
C PRO A 170 15.38 -2.60 6.95
N VAL A 171 14.92 -2.56 8.20
CA VAL A 171 15.60 -3.26 9.32
C VAL A 171 15.54 -4.77 9.14
N LEU A 172 14.35 -5.32 8.88
CA LEU A 172 14.18 -6.76 8.66
C LEU A 172 14.89 -7.22 7.37
N LYS A 173 14.86 -6.40 6.32
CA LYS A 173 15.60 -6.70 5.09
C LYS A 173 17.10 -6.80 5.38
N GLY A 174 17.67 -5.85 6.13
CA GLY A 174 19.08 -5.89 6.56
C GLY A 174 19.42 -7.14 7.36
N LEU A 175 18.59 -7.53 8.32
CA LEU A 175 18.78 -8.75 9.10
C LEU A 175 18.79 -10.03 8.23
N ILE A 176 17.96 -10.08 7.18
CA ILE A 176 17.95 -11.21 6.24
C ILE A 176 19.21 -11.19 5.36
N ASP A 177 19.60 -10.02 4.86
CA ASP A 177 20.78 -9.87 4.00
C ASP A 177 22.08 -10.21 4.77
N ASP A 178 22.19 -9.78 6.02
CA ASP A 178 23.36 -10.06 6.88
C ASP A 178 23.56 -11.56 7.15
N MET A 179 22.51 -12.38 7.02
CA MET A 179 22.64 -13.83 7.16
C MET A 179 23.44 -14.47 6.03
N ASP A 180 23.37 -13.92 4.82
CA ASP A 180 24.03 -14.40 3.60
C ASP A 180 24.07 -15.93 3.42
N THR A 181 22.98 -16.59 3.77
CA THR A 181 22.85 -18.04 3.69
C THR A 181 22.09 -18.45 2.43
N THR A 182 22.27 -19.71 1.99
CA THR A 182 21.49 -20.27 0.89
C THR A 182 19.99 -20.19 1.19
N LYS A 183 19.58 -20.35 2.45
CA LYS A 183 18.18 -20.29 2.86
C LYS A 183 17.61 -18.87 2.75
N SER A 184 18.36 -17.85 3.17
CA SER A 184 17.90 -16.47 3.06
C SER A 184 17.75 -16.02 1.61
N ARG A 185 18.70 -16.38 0.76
CA ARG A 185 18.63 -16.09 -0.68
C ARG A 185 17.47 -16.82 -1.37
N ALA A 186 17.26 -18.10 -1.04
CA ALA A 186 16.18 -18.90 -1.62
C ALA A 186 14.79 -18.34 -1.28
N VAL A 187 14.60 -17.85 -0.05
CA VAL A 187 13.33 -17.24 0.38
C VAL A 187 13.08 -15.92 -0.33
N LEU A 188 14.11 -15.07 -0.47
CA LEU A 188 13.96 -13.81 -1.21
C LEU A 188 13.72 -14.03 -2.71
N ALA A 189 14.30 -15.08 -3.28
CA ALA A 189 14.09 -15.45 -4.69
C ALA A 189 12.65 -15.95 -5.01
N SER A 190 11.82 -16.19 -3.98
CA SER A 190 10.41 -16.57 -4.17
C SER A 190 9.51 -15.37 -4.54
N PHE A 191 10.06 -14.18 -4.63
CA PHE A 191 9.33 -12.97 -4.94
C PHE A 191 9.90 -12.27 -6.17
N ASP A 192 9.02 -11.82 -7.05
CA ASP A 192 9.42 -11.06 -8.25
C ASP A 192 9.86 -9.64 -7.91
N LYS A 193 9.26 -9.07 -6.87
CA LYS A 193 9.60 -7.73 -6.38
C LYS A 193 9.70 -7.71 -4.86
N ILE A 194 10.74 -7.02 -4.37
CA ILE A 194 10.92 -6.75 -2.95
C ILE A 194 10.92 -5.23 -2.77
N VAL A 195 9.95 -4.74 -2.02
CA VAL A 195 9.75 -3.31 -1.77
C VAL A 195 10.01 -3.02 -0.29
N THR A 196 11.03 -2.21 -0.03
CA THR A 196 11.31 -1.75 1.33
C THR A 196 10.38 -0.60 1.70
N VAL A 197 9.70 -0.71 2.83
CA VAL A 197 8.74 0.27 3.31
C VAL A 197 9.19 0.82 4.66
N PRO A 198 9.31 2.15 4.82
CA PRO A 198 9.62 2.74 6.12
C PRO A 198 8.58 2.35 7.18
N GLN A 199 9.03 2.04 8.40
CA GLN A 199 8.13 1.64 9.50
C GLN A 199 7.03 2.68 9.75
N SER A 200 7.29 3.97 9.52
CA SER A 200 6.30 5.03 9.68
C SER A 200 5.08 4.93 8.77
N ARG A 201 5.14 4.12 7.71
CA ARG A 201 4.03 3.85 6.78
C ARG A 201 3.49 2.43 6.88
N PHE A 202 4.16 1.56 7.63
CA PHE A 202 3.92 0.11 7.63
C PHE A 202 3.33 -0.36 8.95
N TYR A 203 2.03 -0.10 9.13
CA TYR A 203 1.26 -0.47 10.31
C TYR A 203 -0.02 -1.20 9.91
N THR A 204 -0.42 -2.15 10.74
CA THR A 204 -1.65 -2.92 10.54
C THR A 204 -2.92 -2.15 10.89
N LYS A 205 -2.81 -1.06 11.65
CA LYS A 205 -3.93 -0.21 12.00
C LYS A 205 -3.49 1.23 12.22
N ILE A 206 -4.17 2.15 11.57
CA ILE A 206 -3.95 3.60 11.73
C ILE A 206 -5.24 4.30 12.12
N LYS A 207 -5.09 5.48 12.69
CA LYS A 207 -6.18 6.46 12.89
C LYS A 207 -5.88 7.68 12.03
N LEU A 208 -6.79 8.01 11.14
CA LEU A 208 -6.74 9.25 10.38
C LEU A 208 -7.15 10.41 11.29
N ASN A 209 -6.36 11.48 11.29
CA ASN A 209 -6.64 12.67 12.07
C ASN A 209 -7.54 13.63 11.28
N ASP A 210 -8.28 14.46 11.99
CA ASP A 210 -9.25 15.42 11.44
C ASP A 210 -8.64 16.66 10.77
N GLY A 211 -7.30 16.73 10.74
CA GLY A 211 -6.55 17.83 10.13
C GLY A 211 -6.30 19.03 11.06
N THR A 212 -6.69 18.96 12.33
CA THR A 212 -6.37 19.99 13.35
C THR A 212 -4.90 19.89 13.81
N THR A 213 -4.29 18.72 13.69
CA THR A 213 -2.89 18.48 14.03
C THR A 213 -2.01 18.49 12.77
N SER A 214 -0.70 18.73 12.94
CA SER A 214 0.27 18.72 11.84
C SER A 214 0.52 17.32 11.27
N VAL A 215 0.14 16.27 12.00
CA VAL A 215 0.25 14.86 11.61
C VAL A 215 -1.09 14.41 11.05
N SER A 216 -1.10 13.92 9.82
CA SER A 216 -2.32 13.53 9.11
C SER A 216 -2.89 12.18 9.56
N TYR A 217 -2.04 11.29 10.11
CA TYR A 217 -2.46 10.03 10.70
C TYR A 217 -1.58 9.66 11.90
N THR A 218 -2.10 8.81 12.77
CA THR A 218 -1.36 8.19 13.87
C THR A 218 -1.55 6.68 13.80
N HIS A 219 -0.49 5.95 14.09
CA HIS A 219 -0.59 4.50 14.22
C HIS A 219 -1.22 4.13 15.56
N LEU A 220 -2.10 3.18 15.55
CA LEU A 220 -2.56 2.52 16.75
C LEU A 220 -1.59 1.37 17.00
N ARG A 221 -0.97 1.33 18.18
CA ARG A 221 -0.02 0.27 18.53
C ARG A 221 -0.66 -1.09 18.26
N ALA A 222 -0.26 -1.71 17.19
CA ALA A 222 -0.41 -3.13 17.00
C ALA A 222 1.00 -3.74 17.11
N HIS A 223 1.09 -4.91 17.70
CA HIS A 223 2.31 -5.71 17.68
C HIS A 223 2.80 -5.82 16.23
N GLU A 224 4.11 -5.82 16.05
CA GLU A 224 4.73 -5.99 14.74
C GLU A 224 4.13 -7.22 14.06
N THR A 225 3.38 -6.98 12.98
CA THR A 225 2.82 -8.03 12.15
C THR A 225 3.43 -7.91 10.76
N LEU A 226 3.87 -9.02 10.26
CA LEU A 226 4.24 -9.24 8.86
C LEU A 226 2.99 -9.43 8.02
#